data_be901a199c085f7875655df37e8dd7ce
#
_entry.id   be901a199c085f7875655df37e8dd7ce
#
_cell.length_a   1.000
_cell.length_b   1.000
_cell.length_c   1.000
_cell.angle_alpha   90.00
_cell.angle_beta   90.00
_cell.angle_gamma   90.00
#
_symmetry.space_group_name_H-M   'P 1'
#
loop_
_entity.id
_entity.type
_entity.pdbx_description
1 polymer ?
#
loop_
_entity_poly.entity_id
_entity_poly.type
_entity_poly.pdbx_seq_one_letter_code
_entity_poly.pdbx_strand_id
1 'polypeptide(L)'
;MTTGVIYARVSSIGDRQSTERQVKDLSEYAKYKGIEVCKVFEEHISGAKKNDERPVLCEAMEYCKANRIGILFVSELSRLGRNAFEVLASVKELIDCGINLYIQKEQLTLLDDEGHPSLFAPIMIATLSTCAQLERDNISFRLQSGRKRYIEKGGKLGRKVGSVKTEEQIRTEYREVISLLRKEYSIRDVAKLSGKGVSTVQRVKRLLKVQSTQ
;
A
#
# COMPACT_ATOMS: atom_id res chain seq x y z
N MET A 1 -26.40 14.30 15.73
CA MET A 1 -25.80 13.17 16.46
C MET A 1 -24.54 12.77 15.72
N THR A 2 -23.43 12.60 16.43
CA THR A 2 -22.18 12.14 15.83
C THR A 2 -22.28 10.64 15.56
N THR A 3 -21.95 10.22 14.35
CA THR A 3 -21.96 8.82 13.94
C THR A 3 -20.57 8.23 14.02
N GLY A 4 -20.47 6.96 14.38
CA GLY A 4 -19.20 6.26 14.54
C GLY A 4 -19.19 4.90 13.87
N VAL A 5 -17.98 4.43 13.56
CA VAL A 5 -17.69 3.10 13.02
C VAL A 5 -16.66 2.43 13.90
N ILE A 6 -16.83 1.14 14.18
CA ILE A 6 -15.84 0.34 14.90
C ILE A 6 -15.08 -0.54 13.90
N TYR A 7 -13.76 -0.55 13.99
CA TYR A 7 -12.91 -1.51 13.29
C TYR A 7 -12.13 -2.35 14.30
N ALA A 8 -12.35 -3.66 14.26
CA ALA A 8 -11.70 -4.64 15.12
C ALA A 8 -10.93 -5.67 14.28
N ARG A 9 -9.74 -6.09 14.72
CA ARG A 9 -8.91 -7.08 14.03
C ARG A 9 -8.26 -8.07 14.98
N VAL A 10 -8.25 -9.33 14.56
CA VAL A 10 -7.50 -10.41 15.22
C VAL A 10 -6.64 -11.19 14.23
N SER A 11 -5.59 -11.85 14.73
CA SER A 11 -4.58 -12.53 13.90
C SER A 11 -4.99 -13.91 13.42
N SER A 12 -5.99 -14.56 14.02
CA SER A 12 -6.42 -15.91 13.67
C SER A 12 -7.93 -16.10 13.84
N ILE A 13 -8.48 -17.07 13.11
CA ILE A 13 -9.90 -17.44 13.16
C ILE A 13 -10.32 -18.00 14.55
N GLY A 14 -9.34 -18.42 15.37
CA GLY A 14 -9.59 -18.97 16.72
C GLY A 14 -9.88 -17.90 17.79
N ASP A 15 -9.56 -16.63 17.53
CA ASP A 15 -9.67 -15.53 18.50
C ASP A 15 -10.97 -14.74 18.39
N ARG A 16 -12.13 -15.39 18.13
CA ARG A 16 -13.43 -14.72 18.08
C ARG A 16 -13.73 -13.94 19.37
N GLN A 17 -13.39 -14.53 20.52
CA GLN A 17 -13.57 -13.88 21.83
C GLN A 17 -12.81 -12.54 21.95
N SER A 18 -11.69 -12.39 21.27
CA SER A 18 -10.90 -11.14 21.27
C SER A 18 -11.55 -10.03 20.46
N THR A 19 -12.19 -10.36 19.31
CA THR A 19 -12.91 -9.36 18.50
C THR A 19 -14.19 -8.93 19.16
N GLU A 20 -14.98 -9.85 19.66
CA GLU A 20 -16.21 -9.55 20.42
C GLU A 20 -15.94 -8.65 21.61
N ARG A 21 -14.84 -8.90 22.36
CA ARG A 21 -14.45 -8.04 23.48
C ARG A 21 -14.10 -6.63 23.01
N GLN A 22 -13.26 -6.49 21.94
CA GLN A 22 -12.92 -5.18 21.40
C GLN A 22 -14.17 -4.41 20.98
N VAL A 23 -15.08 -5.06 20.26
CA VAL A 23 -16.34 -4.45 19.79
C VAL A 23 -17.21 -4.03 20.97
N LYS A 24 -17.35 -4.89 21.99
CA LYS A 24 -18.13 -4.60 23.17
C LYS A 24 -17.58 -3.36 23.89
N ASP A 25 -16.30 -3.37 24.23
CA ASP A 25 -15.66 -2.29 24.98
C ASP A 25 -15.76 -0.95 24.21
N LEU A 26 -15.56 -0.95 22.89
CA LEU A 26 -15.67 0.25 22.05
C LEU A 26 -17.12 0.72 21.90
N SER A 27 -18.09 -0.21 21.84
CA SER A 27 -19.52 0.13 21.79
C SER A 27 -20.00 0.75 23.09
N GLU A 28 -19.54 0.25 24.23
CA GLU A 28 -19.84 0.81 25.55
C GLU A 28 -19.30 2.25 25.68
N TYR A 29 -18.07 2.46 25.20
CA TYR A 29 -17.47 3.80 25.15
C TYR A 29 -18.24 4.75 24.21
N ALA A 30 -18.57 4.32 23.00
CA ALA A 30 -19.35 5.11 22.06
C ALA A 30 -20.71 5.51 22.67
N LYS A 31 -21.40 4.56 23.31
CA LYS A 31 -22.66 4.82 24.01
C LYS A 31 -22.49 5.83 25.14
N TYR A 32 -21.43 5.71 25.95
CA TYR A 32 -21.11 6.66 27.01
C TYR A 32 -20.92 8.09 26.46
N LYS A 33 -20.28 8.22 25.28
CA LYS A 33 -20.07 9.49 24.60
C LYS A 33 -21.30 10.00 23.82
N GLY A 34 -22.39 9.25 23.76
CA GLY A 34 -23.59 9.61 22.99
C GLY A 34 -23.38 9.53 21.48
N ILE A 35 -22.46 8.66 21.04
CA ILE A 35 -22.13 8.45 19.63
C ILE A 35 -22.85 7.19 19.14
N GLU A 36 -23.56 7.31 18.02
CA GLU A 36 -24.26 6.19 17.40
C GLU A 36 -23.29 5.37 16.55
N VAL A 37 -23.13 4.09 16.86
CA VAL A 37 -22.32 3.16 16.07
C VAL A 37 -23.14 2.65 14.88
N CYS A 38 -22.84 3.13 13.68
CA CYS A 38 -23.56 2.78 12.45
C CYS A 38 -23.16 1.41 11.90
N LYS A 39 -21.88 1.04 12.00
CA LYS A 39 -21.37 -0.20 11.47
C LYS A 39 -20.14 -0.69 12.23
N VAL A 40 -20.01 -2.02 12.31
CA VAL A 40 -18.84 -2.70 12.86
C VAL A 40 -18.18 -3.49 11.76
N PHE A 41 -16.86 -3.35 11.65
CA PHE A 41 -16.01 -4.08 10.71
C PHE A 41 -15.06 -4.98 11.49
N GLU A 42 -15.15 -6.28 11.25
CA GLU A 42 -14.31 -7.28 11.91
C GLU A 42 -13.44 -7.99 10.90
N GLU A 43 -12.13 -8.03 11.14
CA GLU A 43 -11.16 -8.62 10.25
C GLU A 43 -10.34 -9.71 10.93
N HIS A 44 -10.31 -10.89 10.32
CA HIS A 44 -9.51 -12.03 10.77
C HIS A 44 -8.30 -12.21 9.86
N ILE A 45 -7.28 -11.37 10.05
CA ILE A 45 -6.08 -11.37 9.21
C ILE A 45 -4.84 -11.05 10.05
N SER A 46 -3.70 -11.64 9.64
CA SER A 46 -2.42 -11.35 10.29
C SER A 46 -2.06 -9.88 10.20
N GLY A 47 -1.61 -9.31 11.31
CA GLY A 47 -1.08 -7.94 11.35
C GLY A 47 0.16 -7.71 10.48
N ALA A 48 0.78 -8.77 9.94
CA ALA A 48 1.91 -8.68 9.01
C ALA A 48 1.48 -8.37 7.57
N LYS A 49 0.18 -8.47 7.23
CA LYS A 49 -0.34 -8.10 5.91
C LYS A 49 -0.34 -6.59 5.73
N LYS A 50 -0.06 -6.14 4.49
CA LYS A 50 -0.13 -4.71 4.11
C LYS A 50 -1.58 -4.23 4.15
N ASN A 51 -1.77 -2.91 4.24
CA ASN A 51 -3.11 -2.32 4.27
C ASN A 51 -3.90 -2.60 2.98
N ASP A 52 -3.26 -2.57 1.81
CA ASP A 52 -3.86 -2.95 0.52
C ASP A 52 -4.28 -4.42 0.42
N GLU A 53 -3.69 -5.28 1.26
CA GLU A 53 -4.06 -6.70 1.41
C GLU A 53 -5.10 -6.94 2.51
N ARG A 54 -5.69 -5.87 3.08
CA ARG A 54 -6.66 -5.88 4.19
C ARG A 54 -8.00 -5.31 3.71
N PRO A 55 -8.81 -6.13 3.03
CA PRO A 55 -10.02 -5.67 2.37
C PRO A 55 -11.04 -5.03 3.32
N VAL A 56 -11.14 -5.55 4.56
CA VAL A 56 -12.10 -5.03 5.54
C VAL A 56 -11.66 -3.68 6.10
N LEU A 57 -10.34 -3.44 6.28
CA LEU A 57 -9.84 -2.12 6.66
C LEU A 57 -10.12 -1.10 5.54
N CYS A 58 -9.82 -1.46 4.29
CA CYS A 58 -10.11 -0.60 3.15
C CYS A 58 -11.60 -0.28 3.05
N GLU A 59 -12.47 -1.30 3.21
CA GLU A 59 -13.92 -1.11 3.23
C GLU A 59 -14.36 -0.17 4.37
N ALA A 60 -13.80 -0.33 5.58
CA ALA A 60 -14.12 0.53 6.72
C ALA A 60 -13.73 1.99 6.45
N MET A 61 -12.54 2.23 5.89
CA MET A 61 -12.06 3.57 5.55
C MET A 61 -12.96 4.22 4.47
N GLU A 62 -13.28 3.47 3.39
CA GLU A 62 -14.17 3.95 2.34
C GLU A 62 -15.60 4.21 2.86
N TYR A 63 -16.11 3.33 3.72
CA TYR A 63 -17.41 3.51 4.34
C TYR A 63 -17.44 4.80 5.17
N CYS A 64 -16.41 5.06 5.96
CA CYS A 64 -16.31 6.28 6.76
C CYS A 64 -16.35 7.55 5.89
N LYS A 65 -15.64 7.56 4.75
CA LYS A 65 -15.63 8.67 3.81
C LYS A 65 -16.99 8.86 3.11
N ALA A 66 -17.53 7.77 2.54
CA ALA A 66 -18.77 7.81 1.77
C ALA A 66 -19.99 8.26 2.62
N ASN A 67 -20.03 7.87 3.88
CA ASN A 67 -21.13 8.16 4.80
C ASN A 67 -20.85 9.35 5.73
N ARG A 68 -19.75 10.06 5.54
CA ARG A 68 -19.35 11.21 6.39
C ARG A 68 -19.39 10.86 7.89
N ILE A 69 -18.80 9.71 8.24
CA ILE A 69 -18.71 9.26 9.62
C ILE A 69 -17.87 10.24 10.43
N GLY A 70 -18.34 10.61 11.62
CA GLY A 70 -17.62 11.54 12.47
C GLY A 70 -16.41 10.92 13.17
N ILE A 71 -16.45 9.62 13.51
CA ILE A 71 -15.37 8.97 14.27
C ILE A 71 -15.19 7.49 13.92
N LEU A 72 -13.94 7.07 13.78
CA LEU A 72 -13.53 5.67 13.69
C LEU A 72 -12.95 5.23 15.04
N PHE A 73 -13.44 4.11 15.56
CA PHE A 73 -12.98 3.51 16.81
C PHE A 73 -12.09 2.31 16.55
N VAL A 74 -10.93 2.27 17.21
CA VAL A 74 -10.01 1.12 17.19
C VAL A 74 -9.51 0.81 18.60
N SER A 75 -9.18 -0.45 18.86
CA SER A 75 -8.62 -0.85 20.16
C SER A 75 -7.20 -0.36 20.39
N GLU A 76 -6.37 -0.31 19.34
CA GLU A 76 -4.97 0.15 19.36
C GLU A 76 -4.50 0.55 17.94
N LEU A 77 -3.44 1.35 17.85
CA LEU A 77 -2.89 1.82 16.58
C LEU A 77 -2.46 0.70 15.62
N SER A 78 -2.02 -0.43 16.15
CA SER A 78 -1.61 -1.59 15.34
C SER A 78 -2.76 -2.19 14.49
N ARG A 79 -3.99 -1.73 14.72
CA ARG A 79 -5.16 -2.09 13.88
C ARG A 79 -5.13 -1.36 12.55
N LEU A 80 -4.50 -0.19 12.45
CA LEU A 80 -4.49 0.67 11.26
C LEU A 80 -3.31 0.43 10.31
N GLY A 81 -2.33 -0.37 10.72
CA GLY A 81 -1.17 -0.68 9.87
C GLY A 81 -0.22 -1.68 10.52
N ARG A 82 0.65 -2.31 9.73
CA ARG A 82 1.67 -3.25 10.20
C ARG A 82 2.97 -2.58 10.64
N ASN A 83 3.18 -1.36 10.25
CA ASN A 83 4.36 -0.55 10.52
C ASN A 83 3.97 0.92 10.69
N ALA A 84 4.90 1.72 11.21
CA ALA A 84 4.64 3.14 11.47
C ALA A 84 4.23 3.93 10.22
N PHE A 85 4.75 3.56 9.05
CA PHE A 85 4.41 4.24 7.79
C PHE A 85 2.95 4.03 7.38
N GLU A 86 2.45 2.79 7.45
CA GLU A 86 1.06 2.47 7.10
C GLU A 86 0.08 3.08 8.12
N VAL A 87 0.41 3.04 9.42
CA VAL A 87 -0.39 3.71 10.47
C VAL A 87 -0.45 5.22 10.22
N LEU A 88 0.71 5.84 9.93
CA LEU A 88 0.78 7.27 9.63
C LEU A 88 -0.06 7.65 8.40
N ALA A 89 -0.03 6.83 7.35
CA ALA A 89 -0.84 7.06 6.15
C ALA A 89 -2.33 7.02 6.47
N SER A 90 -2.79 6.00 7.21
CA SER A 90 -4.20 5.87 7.63
C SER A 90 -4.64 7.02 8.54
N VAL A 91 -3.79 7.42 9.50
CA VAL A 91 -4.07 8.55 10.40
C VAL A 91 -4.20 9.86 9.64
N LYS A 92 -3.27 10.15 8.73
CA LYS A 92 -3.34 11.35 7.89
C LYS A 92 -4.60 11.38 7.02
N GLU A 93 -4.92 10.26 6.40
CA GLU A 93 -6.11 10.13 5.56
C GLU A 93 -7.40 10.41 6.34
N LEU A 94 -7.51 9.93 7.59
CA LEU A 94 -8.65 10.22 8.46
C LEU A 94 -8.74 11.73 8.79
N ILE A 95 -7.62 12.34 9.16
CA ILE A 95 -7.56 13.78 9.48
C ILE A 95 -7.94 14.61 8.24
N ASP A 96 -7.39 14.30 7.08
CA ASP A 96 -7.64 15.02 5.82
C ASP A 96 -9.12 14.92 5.40
N CYS A 97 -9.80 13.83 5.78
CA CYS A 97 -11.23 13.65 5.57
C CYS A 97 -12.10 14.22 6.70
N GLY A 98 -11.53 14.81 7.75
CA GLY A 98 -12.26 15.32 8.93
C GLY A 98 -12.88 14.21 9.78
N ILE A 99 -12.37 12.98 9.70
CA ILE A 99 -12.84 11.83 10.47
C ILE A 99 -11.96 11.70 11.70
N ASN A 100 -12.57 11.81 12.89
CA ASN A 100 -11.86 11.61 14.14
C ASN A 100 -11.46 10.14 14.31
N LEU A 101 -10.40 9.87 15.06
CA LEU A 101 -9.96 8.52 15.43
C LEU A 101 -9.91 8.43 16.96
N TYR A 102 -10.60 7.48 17.53
CA TYR A 102 -10.45 7.11 18.93
C TYR A 102 -9.66 5.82 19.07
N ILE A 103 -8.63 5.85 19.92
CA ILE A 103 -7.74 4.74 20.19
C ILE A 103 -7.92 4.35 21.66
N GLN A 104 -8.55 3.20 21.88
CA GLN A 104 -8.97 2.76 23.22
C GLN A 104 -7.80 2.56 24.19
N LYS A 105 -6.74 1.89 23.75
CA LYS A 105 -5.58 1.54 24.60
C LYS A 105 -4.88 2.78 25.15
N GLU A 106 -4.75 3.79 24.32
CA GLU A 106 -4.12 5.06 24.64
C GLU A 106 -5.12 6.08 25.21
N GLN A 107 -6.43 5.81 25.13
CA GLN A 107 -7.55 6.70 25.48
C GLN A 107 -7.44 8.09 24.83
N LEU A 108 -7.02 8.10 23.57
CA LEU A 108 -6.74 9.32 22.80
C LEU A 108 -7.70 9.47 21.62
N THR A 109 -8.05 10.75 21.34
CA THR A 109 -8.70 11.17 20.10
C THR A 109 -7.77 12.07 19.29
N LEU A 110 -7.86 11.98 17.97
CA LEU A 110 -7.05 12.83 17.07
C LEU A 110 -7.59 14.24 16.94
N LEU A 111 -8.91 14.40 16.93
CA LEU A 111 -9.57 15.68 16.85
C LEU A 111 -10.28 15.98 18.18
N ASP A 112 -10.39 17.24 18.52
CA ASP A 112 -11.21 17.72 19.62
C ASP A 112 -12.71 17.76 19.26
N ASP A 113 -13.55 18.23 20.18
CA ASP A 113 -15.00 18.32 19.98
C ASP A 113 -15.39 19.36 18.90
N GLU A 114 -14.49 20.26 18.56
CA GLU A 114 -14.66 21.31 17.53
C GLU A 114 -14.13 20.86 16.15
N GLY A 115 -13.52 19.66 16.09
CA GLY A 115 -12.94 19.09 14.85
C GLY A 115 -11.52 19.58 14.53
N HIS A 116 -10.87 20.28 15.44
CA HIS A 116 -9.47 20.68 15.31
C HIS A 116 -8.53 19.57 15.78
N PRO A 117 -7.29 19.49 15.28
CA PRO A 117 -6.31 18.54 15.78
C PRO A 117 -6.08 18.71 17.28
N SER A 118 -6.28 17.64 18.04
CA SER A 118 -5.99 17.61 19.47
C SER A 118 -4.49 17.86 19.73
N LEU A 119 -4.12 18.23 20.97
CA LEU A 119 -2.71 18.43 21.35
C LEU A 119 -1.83 17.19 21.09
N PHE A 120 -2.42 16.02 21.07
CA PHE A 120 -1.70 14.74 20.82
C PHE A 120 -1.50 14.44 19.34
N ALA A 121 -2.35 14.93 18.45
CA ALA A 121 -2.28 14.62 17.02
C ALA A 121 -0.94 15.05 16.39
N PRO A 122 -0.40 16.26 16.60
CA PRO A 122 0.92 16.64 16.08
C PRO A 122 2.05 15.78 16.63
N ILE A 123 2.01 15.46 17.94
CA ILE A 123 3.03 14.64 18.60
C ILE A 123 3.01 13.23 18.03
N MET A 124 1.82 12.63 17.88
CA MET A 124 1.65 11.30 17.30
C MET A 124 2.14 11.26 15.84
N ILE A 125 1.77 12.25 15.02
CA ILE A 125 2.22 12.35 13.62
C ILE A 125 3.73 12.48 13.54
N ALA A 126 4.36 13.31 14.37
CA ALA A 126 5.80 13.48 14.43
C ALA A 126 6.51 12.17 14.84
N THR A 127 6.01 11.50 15.87
CA THR A 127 6.55 10.22 16.35
C THR A 127 6.43 9.13 15.29
N LEU A 128 5.25 8.96 14.69
CA LEU A 128 5.03 7.99 13.63
C LEU A 128 5.90 8.28 12.39
N SER A 129 6.07 9.56 12.03
CA SER A 129 6.92 9.98 10.92
C SER A 129 8.38 9.62 11.17
N THR A 130 8.87 9.85 12.38
CA THR A 130 10.23 9.49 12.80
C THR A 130 10.42 7.99 12.80
N CYS A 131 9.50 7.21 13.36
CA CYS A 131 9.54 5.75 13.33
C CYS A 131 9.53 5.21 11.90
N ALA A 132 8.70 5.75 11.03
CA ALA A 132 8.63 5.37 9.62
C ALA A 132 9.95 5.66 8.88
N GLN A 133 10.62 6.76 9.21
CA GLN A 133 11.94 7.07 8.65
C GLN A 133 13.00 6.09 9.14
N LEU A 134 13.05 5.81 10.44
CA LEU A 134 13.98 4.83 11.02
C LEU A 134 13.80 3.42 10.43
N GLU A 135 12.56 3.00 10.17
CA GLU A 135 12.28 1.73 9.50
C GLU A 135 12.87 1.70 8.08
N ARG A 136 12.71 2.77 7.29
CA ARG A 136 13.30 2.89 5.94
C ARG A 136 14.82 2.84 5.98
N ASP A 137 15.43 3.56 6.91
CA ASP A 137 16.88 3.62 7.06
C ASP A 137 17.45 2.24 7.45
N ASN A 138 16.77 1.53 8.34
CA ASN A 138 17.13 0.17 8.73
C ASN A 138 17.02 -0.82 7.54
N ILE A 139 15.97 -0.70 6.73
CA ILE A 139 15.81 -1.53 5.52
C ILE A 139 16.93 -1.22 4.52
N SER A 140 17.21 0.06 4.27
CA SER A 140 18.30 0.51 3.38
C SER A 140 19.65 -0.03 3.84
N PHE A 141 19.97 0.09 5.14
CA PHE A 141 21.19 -0.44 5.73
C PHE A 141 21.33 -1.96 5.54
N ARG A 142 20.26 -2.72 5.81
CA ARG A 142 20.25 -4.19 5.61
C ARG A 142 20.49 -4.56 4.15
N LEU A 143 19.85 -3.85 3.22
CA LEU A 143 20.04 -4.07 1.78
C LEU A 143 21.47 -3.75 1.33
N GLN A 144 22.04 -2.64 1.80
CA GLN A 144 23.42 -2.26 1.48
C GLN A 144 24.42 -3.26 2.05
N SER A 145 24.25 -3.67 3.31
CA SER A 145 25.08 -4.67 3.96
C SER A 145 24.99 -6.04 3.25
N GLY A 146 23.77 -6.47 2.88
CA GLY A 146 23.57 -7.70 2.10
C GLY A 146 24.23 -7.63 0.72
N ARG A 147 24.09 -6.48 0.02
CA ARG A 147 24.73 -6.24 -1.27
C ARG A 147 26.26 -6.29 -1.18
N LYS A 148 26.84 -5.64 -0.14
CA LYS A 148 28.28 -5.66 0.10
C LYS A 148 28.79 -7.09 0.30
N ARG A 149 28.17 -7.86 1.18
CA ARG A 149 28.52 -9.28 1.42
C ARG A 149 28.40 -10.14 0.15
N TYR A 150 27.39 -9.88 -0.68
CA TYR A 150 27.21 -10.61 -1.94
C TYR A 150 28.35 -10.33 -2.92
N ILE A 151 28.82 -9.07 -3.02
CA ILE A 151 29.97 -8.67 -3.85
C ILE A 151 31.26 -9.29 -3.32
N GLU A 152 31.49 -9.23 -1.99
CA GLU A 152 32.68 -9.81 -1.33
C GLU A 152 32.79 -11.33 -1.55
N LYS A 153 31.66 -12.03 -1.70
CA LYS A 153 31.61 -13.44 -2.08
C LYS A 153 31.74 -13.70 -3.59
N GLY A 154 32.16 -12.69 -4.37
CA GLY A 154 32.32 -12.81 -5.83
C GLY A 154 31.03 -12.66 -6.64
N GLY A 155 29.93 -12.29 -6.01
CA GLY A 155 28.66 -12.03 -6.69
C GLY A 155 28.74 -10.77 -7.56
N LYS A 156 28.09 -10.79 -8.71
CA LYS A 156 27.97 -9.63 -9.61
C LYS A 156 26.56 -9.08 -9.57
N LEU A 157 26.44 -7.76 -9.36
CA LEU A 157 25.17 -7.06 -9.42
C LEU A 157 24.81 -6.71 -10.85
N GLY A 158 23.52 -6.54 -11.11
CA GLY A 158 23.00 -6.18 -12.41
C GLY A 158 22.48 -7.38 -13.20
N ARG A 159 22.24 -7.17 -14.49
CA ARG A 159 21.70 -8.21 -15.37
C ARG A 159 22.74 -9.31 -15.58
N LYS A 160 22.35 -10.57 -15.42
CA LYS A 160 23.23 -11.72 -15.67
C LYS A 160 23.75 -11.67 -17.11
N VAL A 161 25.05 -11.92 -17.27
CA VAL A 161 25.68 -12.05 -18.60
C VAL A 161 24.95 -13.16 -19.37
N GLY A 162 24.61 -12.91 -20.63
CA GLY A 162 23.84 -13.86 -21.45
C GLY A 162 22.32 -13.89 -21.21
N SER A 163 21.78 -13.13 -20.23
CA SER A 163 20.34 -12.98 -20.02
C SER A 163 19.73 -12.11 -21.13
N VAL A 164 19.68 -12.65 -22.34
CA VAL A 164 19.03 -12.02 -23.50
C VAL A 164 17.68 -12.71 -23.70
N LYS A 165 16.63 -11.94 -24.03
CA LYS A 165 15.34 -12.55 -24.40
C LYS A 165 15.55 -13.48 -25.58
N THR A 166 14.95 -14.66 -25.54
CA THR A 166 14.95 -15.57 -26.67
C THR A 166 14.23 -14.93 -27.86
N GLU A 167 14.56 -15.39 -29.05
CA GLU A 167 13.90 -14.90 -30.25
C GLU A 167 12.39 -15.04 -30.23
N GLU A 168 11.90 -16.17 -29.70
CA GLU A 168 10.46 -16.43 -29.53
C GLU A 168 9.81 -15.41 -28.58
N GLN A 169 10.48 -15.09 -27.48
CA GLN A 169 10.02 -14.05 -26.53
C GLN A 169 9.98 -12.68 -27.19
N ILE A 170 10.97 -12.35 -28.03
CA ILE A 170 11.01 -11.09 -28.78
C ILE A 170 9.88 -11.06 -29.82
N ARG A 171 9.65 -12.15 -30.55
CA ARG A 171 8.58 -12.26 -31.54
C ARG A 171 7.20 -12.11 -30.91
N THR A 172 6.99 -12.70 -29.74
CA THR A 172 5.71 -12.61 -29.01
C THR A 172 5.50 -11.20 -28.47
N GLU A 173 6.49 -10.62 -27.80
CA GLU A 173 6.40 -9.31 -27.15
C GLU A 173 6.26 -8.15 -28.17
N TYR A 174 6.90 -8.28 -29.32
CA TYR A 174 6.92 -7.23 -30.35
C TYR A 174 6.14 -7.63 -31.62
N ARG A 175 5.14 -8.50 -31.48
CA ARG A 175 4.34 -9.01 -32.61
C ARG A 175 3.74 -7.88 -33.46
N GLU A 176 3.21 -6.84 -32.84
CA GLU A 176 2.63 -5.68 -33.52
C GLU A 176 3.70 -4.88 -34.27
N VAL A 177 4.83 -4.59 -33.62
CA VAL A 177 5.97 -3.89 -34.24
C VAL A 177 6.48 -4.68 -35.46
N ILE A 178 6.57 -6.00 -35.36
CA ILE A 178 7.01 -6.88 -36.42
C ILE A 178 6.00 -6.87 -37.59
N SER A 179 4.71 -6.89 -37.28
CA SER A 179 3.65 -6.80 -38.30
C SER A 179 3.72 -5.50 -39.10
N LEU A 180 3.90 -4.36 -38.41
CA LEU A 180 4.01 -3.05 -39.04
C LEU A 180 5.32 -2.91 -39.87
N LEU A 181 6.43 -3.44 -39.36
CA LEU A 181 7.71 -3.47 -40.11
C LEU A 181 7.62 -4.32 -41.37
N ARG A 182 6.89 -5.44 -41.38
CA ARG A 182 6.61 -6.27 -42.54
C ARG A 182 5.76 -5.57 -43.59
N LYS A 183 4.90 -4.63 -43.17
CA LYS A 183 4.10 -3.77 -44.05
C LYS A 183 4.89 -2.55 -44.56
N GLU A 184 6.19 -2.54 -44.34
CA GLU A 184 7.13 -1.51 -44.82
C GLU A 184 6.90 -0.11 -44.27
N TYR A 185 6.16 0.04 -43.13
CA TYR A 185 6.05 1.33 -42.47
C TYR A 185 7.42 1.85 -42.01
N SER A 186 7.57 3.16 -42.04
CA SER A 186 8.81 3.79 -41.53
C SER A 186 9.01 3.52 -40.03
N ILE A 187 10.26 3.49 -39.56
CA ILE A 187 10.58 3.24 -38.16
C ILE A 187 9.87 4.26 -37.25
N ARG A 188 9.70 5.50 -37.71
CA ARG A 188 9.03 6.56 -36.95
C ARG A 188 7.53 6.32 -36.87
N ASP A 189 6.90 5.86 -37.97
CA ASP A 189 5.47 5.56 -37.98
C ASP A 189 5.16 4.31 -37.15
N VAL A 190 6.02 3.27 -37.25
CA VAL A 190 5.90 2.08 -36.40
C VAL A 190 6.01 2.46 -34.92
N ALA A 191 6.93 3.35 -34.54
CA ALA A 191 7.07 3.83 -33.19
C ALA A 191 5.80 4.54 -32.69
N LYS A 192 5.21 5.41 -33.52
CA LYS A 192 3.96 6.11 -33.21
C LYS A 192 2.77 5.15 -33.09
N LEU A 193 2.59 4.25 -34.03
CA LEU A 193 1.45 3.32 -34.09
C LEU A 193 1.49 2.27 -32.97
N SER A 194 2.69 1.76 -32.63
CA SER A 194 2.87 0.73 -31.61
C SER A 194 3.09 1.29 -30.20
N GLY A 195 3.23 2.60 -30.01
CA GLY A 195 3.56 3.24 -28.73
C GLY A 195 4.94 2.86 -28.18
N LYS A 196 5.84 2.32 -29.01
CA LYS A 196 7.18 1.89 -28.62
C LYS A 196 8.24 2.93 -29.02
N GLY A 197 9.30 3.03 -28.22
CA GLY A 197 10.40 3.94 -28.55
C GLY A 197 11.10 3.58 -29.88
N VAL A 198 11.54 4.59 -30.62
CA VAL A 198 12.26 4.44 -31.92
C VAL A 198 13.44 3.49 -31.81
N SER A 199 14.24 3.57 -30.73
CA SER A 199 15.38 2.67 -30.48
C SER A 199 14.97 1.21 -30.33
N THR A 200 13.77 0.96 -29.73
CA THR A 200 13.21 -0.40 -29.62
C THR A 200 12.82 -0.94 -30.97
N VAL A 201 12.14 -0.13 -31.80
CA VAL A 201 11.75 -0.52 -33.16
C VAL A 201 13.00 -0.80 -34.03
N GLN A 202 14.02 0.05 -33.94
CA GLN A 202 15.31 -0.19 -34.66
C GLN A 202 15.97 -1.49 -34.22
N ARG A 203 16.00 -1.79 -32.93
CA ARG A 203 16.54 -3.06 -32.40
C ARG A 203 15.77 -4.26 -32.93
N VAL A 204 14.45 -4.23 -32.90
CA VAL A 204 13.59 -5.31 -33.44
C VAL A 204 13.85 -5.49 -34.94
N LYS A 205 13.91 -4.42 -35.72
CA LYS A 205 14.21 -4.46 -37.16
C LYS A 205 15.58 -5.10 -37.45
N ARG A 206 16.61 -4.77 -36.62
CA ARG A 206 17.95 -5.33 -36.77
C ARG A 206 17.98 -6.84 -36.51
N LEU A 207 17.25 -7.30 -35.47
CA LEU A 207 17.14 -8.71 -35.14
C LEU A 207 16.42 -9.53 -36.22
N LEU A 208 15.43 -8.94 -36.87
CA LEU A 208 14.74 -9.56 -38.02
C LEU A 208 15.59 -9.60 -39.28
N LYS A 209 16.46 -8.61 -39.54
CA LYS A 209 17.35 -8.59 -40.69
C LYS A 209 18.48 -9.64 -40.64
N VAL A 210 18.94 -9.97 -39.44
CA VAL A 210 19.98 -11.03 -39.27
C VAL A 210 19.46 -12.40 -39.70
N GLN A 211 18.14 -12.60 -39.77
CA GLN A 211 17.56 -13.87 -40.21
C GLN A 211 17.14 -13.93 -41.67
N SER A 212 17.22 -12.81 -42.40
CA SER A 212 16.97 -12.77 -43.83
C SER A 212 18.26 -13.09 -44.66
N THR A 213 19.34 -13.42 -43.96
CA THR A 213 20.66 -13.61 -44.58
C THR A 213 21.25 -15.01 -44.31
N GLN A 214 20.41 -15.99 -43.85
CA GLN A 214 20.80 -17.39 -43.77
C GLN A 214 19.95 -18.26 -44.71
#